data_10306876a2bd4398492a6ba25e04e371
#
_entry.id   10306876a2bd4398492a6ba25e04e371
#
_cell.length_a   1.000
_cell.length_b   1.000
_cell.length_c   1.000
_cell.angle_alpha   90.00
_cell.angle_beta   90.00
_cell.angle_gamma   90.00
#
_symmetry.space_group_name_H-M   'P 1'
#
loop_
_entity.id
_entity.type
_entity.pdbx_description
1 polymer ?
#
loop_
_entity_poly.entity_id
_entity_poly.type
_entity_poly.pdbx_seq_one_letter_code
_entity_poly.pdbx_strand_id
1 'polypeptide(L)'
;MDKNNHNMTYHDQVTVQNTLKLREVLKTLPPFAKDYFRAIEPITSAKTRISYAYDIRIFFHFLLTENPSLKNKQMENLTVDILDQVQAVDIEEYQEYLKVYDSEFDKLQTNGERGLKRKMSALRSFYAYYYKREMIKTNPTLLVDMPKLHDKEIIRLDPDETADLLDYIEHCGDQLTGQKKIYYEKTKYRDLAIVTLLLGTGIRVSECVGLDVEDIDFKSNGIRVIRKGGSEMIVYFGEEVELALKNYLEYRNNITPVAGHEHALFYSTQRKRIGIQAVENMVKKYAREVTTTKKITPHKLRSTYGTTLYRETGDIYLVADVLGHKDVNTTRKHYAAMDDDRRRRAAKAVRLRENP
;
A
#
# COMPACT_ATOMS: atom_id res chain seq x y z
N MET A 1 23.02 21.28 -8.07
CA MET A 1 21.72 20.74 -8.58
C MET A 1 20.56 21.08 -7.66
N ASP A 2 20.42 22.35 -7.16
CA ASP A 2 19.50 22.64 -6.04
C ASP A 2 18.61 23.88 -6.17
N LYS A 3 18.42 24.43 -7.37
CA LYS A 3 17.61 25.64 -7.52
C LYS A 3 16.15 25.43 -7.96
N ASN A 4 15.74 24.20 -8.34
CA ASN A 4 14.37 23.94 -8.85
C ASN A 4 13.47 23.14 -7.88
N ASN A 5 13.91 22.83 -6.66
CA ASN A 5 13.17 21.93 -5.78
C ASN A 5 12.17 22.64 -4.84
N HIS A 6 12.16 23.99 -4.80
CA HIS A 6 11.35 24.75 -3.83
C HIS A 6 9.85 24.86 -4.20
N ASN A 7 9.46 24.49 -5.43
CA ASN A 7 8.05 24.60 -5.89
C ASN A 7 7.37 23.24 -6.19
N MET A 8 8.02 22.11 -5.90
CA MET A 8 7.43 20.80 -6.22
C MET A 8 6.60 20.31 -5.03
N THR A 9 5.36 19.87 -5.31
CA THR A 9 4.54 19.18 -4.30
C THR A 9 5.22 17.90 -3.83
N TYR A 10 4.84 17.37 -2.66
CA TYR A 10 5.32 16.08 -2.17
C TYR A 10 5.09 14.95 -3.18
N HIS A 11 3.94 14.95 -3.85
CA HIS A 11 3.60 13.95 -4.86
C HIS A 11 4.49 14.01 -6.09
N ASP A 12 4.88 15.22 -6.52
CA ASP A 12 5.83 15.42 -7.61
C ASP A 12 7.21 14.91 -7.23
N GLN A 13 7.67 15.22 -6.03
CA GLN A 13 8.96 14.75 -5.50
C GLN A 13 9.01 13.21 -5.48
N VAL A 14 7.96 12.55 -4.98
CA VAL A 14 7.83 11.09 -4.98
C VAL A 14 7.82 10.53 -6.41
N THR A 15 7.16 11.20 -7.34
CA THR A 15 7.11 10.78 -8.75
C THR A 15 8.48 10.85 -9.40
N VAL A 16 9.22 11.95 -9.17
CA VAL A 16 10.59 12.11 -9.65
C VAL A 16 11.51 11.04 -9.08
N GLN A 17 11.48 10.83 -7.75
CA GLN A 17 12.29 9.81 -7.10
C GLN A 17 12.01 8.41 -7.65
N ASN A 18 10.74 8.05 -7.81
CA ASN A 18 10.36 6.76 -8.38
C ASN A 18 10.82 6.63 -9.85
N THR A 19 10.75 7.71 -10.63
CA THR A 19 11.19 7.71 -12.03
C THR A 19 12.71 7.50 -12.12
N LEU A 20 13.48 8.19 -11.27
CA LEU A 20 14.93 7.99 -11.20
C LEU A 20 15.28 6.56 -10.78
N LYS A 21 14.62 6.05 -9.74
CA LYS A 21 14.80 4.66 -9.30
C LYS A 21 14.46 3.65 -10.40
N LEU A 22 13.37 3.87 -11.14
CA LEU A 22 13.02 3.02 -12.27
C LEU A 22 14.14 2.99 -13.31
N ARG A 23 14.68 4.16 -13.68
CA ARG A 23 15.78 4.24 -14.65
C ARG A 23 17.00 3.42 -14.22
N GLU A 24 17.34 3.43 -12.92
CA GLU A 24 18.45 2.61 -12.40
C GLU A 24 18.13 1.11 -12.49
N VAL A 25 16.91 0.70 -12.09
CA VAL A 25 16.52 -0.72 -12.20
C VAL A 25 16.51 -1.19 -13.66
N LEU A 26 16.08 -0.35 -14.60
CA LEU A 26 16.06 -0.70 -16.02
C LEU A 26 17.46 -0.91 -16.64
N LYS A 27 18.52 -0.41 -16.02
CA LYS A 27 19.91 -0.70 -16.42
C LYS A 27 20.31 -2.14 -16.13
N THR A 28 19.65 -2.80 -15.19
CA THR A 28 19.92 -4.20 -14.79
C THR A 28 19.08 -5.22 -15.54
N LEU A 29 18.37 -4.81 -16.57
CA LEU A 29 17.52 -5.64 -17.43
C LEU A 29 18.11 -5.72 -18.85
N PRO A 30 17.72 -6.73 -19.65
CA PRO A 30 18.09 -6.77 -21.05
C PRO A 30 17.69 -5.47 -21.77
N PRO A 31 18.52 -4.98 -22.71
CA PRO A 31 18.28 -3.69 -23.37
C PRO A 31 16.89 -3.54 -24.00
N PHE A 32 16.37 -4.61 -24.61
CA PHE A 32 15.06 -4.62 -25.23
C PHE A 32 13.91 -4.42 -24.24
N ALA A 33 14.07 -4.80 -22.96
CA ALA A 33 13.02 -4.64 -21.95
C ALA A 33 12.55 -3.18 -21.77
N LYS A 34 13.40 -2.20 -22.09
CA LYS A 34 13.06 -0.77 -22.01
C LYS A 34 11.85 -0.40 -22.83
N ASP A 35 11.65 -1.06 -23.98
CA ASP A 35 10.54 -0.78 -24.88
C ASP A 35 9.18 -1.13 -24.24
N TYR A 36 9.13 -2.26 -23.52
CA TYR A 36 7.96 -2.61 -22.74
C TYR A 36 7.66 -1.57 -21.66
N PHE A 37 8.66 -1.16 -20.87
CA PHE A 37 8.44 -0.20 -19.79
C PHE A 37 8.05 1.19 -20.28
N ARG A 38 8.50 1.58 -21.47
CA ARG A 38 8.03 2.79 -22.16
C ARG A 38 6.57 2.66 -22.59
N ALA A 39 6.19 1.51 -23.14
CA ALA A 39 4.84 1.28 -23.65
C ALA A 39 3.78 1.25 -22.54
N ILE A 40 4.11 0.75 -21.35
CA ILE A 40 3.16 0.70 -20.23
C ILE A 40 3.14 1.99 -19.39
N GLU A 41 3.96 3.00 -19.72
CA GLU A 41 4.03 4.26 -18.96
C GLU A 41 2.70 4.99 -18.85
N PRO A 42 1.92 5.17 -19.94
CA PRO A 42 0.68 5.93 -19.89
C PRO A 42 -0.40 5.30 -18.98
N ILE A 43 -0.32 4.00 -18.73
CA ILE A 43 -1.37 3.23 -18.02
C ILE A 43 -0.92 2.74 -16.64
N THR A 44 0.34 2.98 -16.25
CA THR A 44 0.90 2.49 -14.99
C THR A 44 1.68 3.56 -14.24
N SER A 45 1.63 3.50 -12.90
CA SER A 45 2.47 4.37 -12.06
C SER A 45 3.95 3.95 -12.11
N ALA A 46 4.87 4.89 -11.88
CA ALA A 46 6.30 4.60 -11.76
C ALA A 46 6.58 3.50 -10.71
N LYS A 47 5.87 3.50 -9.59
CA LYS A 47 5.99 2.47 -8.55
C LYS A 47 5.58 1.08 -9.04
N THR A 48 4.54 0.98 -9.85
CA THR A 48 4.12 -0.29 -10.48
C THR A 48 5.19 -0.78 -11.45
N ARG A 49 5.73 0.13 -12.29
CA ARG A 49 6.81 -0.20 -13.22
C ARG A 49 8.08 -0.67 -12.51
N ILE A 50 8.46 -0.04 -11.39
CA ILE A 50 9.57 -0.50 -10.55
C ILE A 50 9.33 -1.93 -10.07
N SER A 51 8.13 -2.22 -9.56
CA SER A 51 7.80 -3.57 -9.09
C SER A 51 7.88 -4.60 -10.22
N TYR A 52 7.37 -4.26 -11.40
CA TYR A 52 7.45 -5.12 -12.59
C TYR A 52 8.90 -5.30 -13.06
N ALA A 53 9.72 -4.24 -13.00
CA ALA A 53 11.13 -4.32 -13.37
C ALA A 53 11.90 -5.29 -12.48
N TYR A 54 11.65 -5.25 -11.16
CA TYR A 54 12.23 -6.24 -10.25
C TYR A 54 11.72 -7.65 -10.52
N ASP A 55 10.42 -7.83 -10.80
CA ASP A 55 9.86 -9.16 -11.09
C ASP A 55 10.43 -9.74 -12.39
N ILE A 56 10.55 -8.93 -13.44
CA ILE A 56 11.14 -9.34 -14.71
C ILE A 56 12.65 -9.62 -14.55
N ARG A 57 13.35 -8.86 -13.71
CA ARG A 57 14.76 -9.14 -13.40
C ARG A 57 14.94 -10.52 -12.76
N ILE A 58 14.08 -10.88 -11.80
CA ILE A 58 14.10 -12.21 -11.17
C ILE A 58 13.88 -13.30 -12.23
N PHE A 59 12.99 -13.08 -13.19
CA PHE A 59 12.76 -14.05 -14.28
C PHE A 59 14.01 -14.25 -15.15
N PHE A 60 14.64 -13.17 -15.60
CA PHE A 60 15.88 -13.29 -16.38
C PHE A 60 17.03 -13.89 -15.56
N HIS A 61 17.11 -13.56 -14.28
CA HIS A 61 18.10 -14.20 -13.40
C HIS A 61 17.88 -15.70 -13.34
N PHE A 62 16.64 -16.18 -13.12
CA PHE A 62 16.30 -17.60 -13.17
C PHE A 62 16.72 -18.23 -14.50
N LEU A 63 16.41 -17.64 -15.65
CA LEU A 63 16.80 -18.18 -16.95
C LEU A 63 18.32 -18.30 -17.10
N LEU A 64 19.09 -17.35 -16.58
CA LEU A 64 20.54 -17.31 -16.70
C LEU A 64 21.27 -18.22 -15.70
N THR A 65 20.61 -18.66 -14.63
CA THR A 65 21.19 -19.51 -13.59
C THR A 65 20.70 -20.95 -13.70
N GLU A 66 19.43 -21.16 -13.95
CA GLU A 66 18.79 -22.48 -13.86
C GLU A 66 18.53 -23.13 -15.23
N ASN A 67 18.21 -22.33 -16.29
CA ASN A 67 17.87 -22.91 -17.58
C ASN A 67 19.14 -23.39 -18.32
N PRO A 68 19.27 -24.70 -18.64
CA PRO A 68 20.47 -25.28 -19.24
C PRO A 68 20.89 -24.65 -20.59
N SER A 69 19.90 -24.23 -21.40
CA SER A 69 20.11 -23.65 -22.72
C SER A 69 20.56 -22.19 -22.69
N LEU A 70 20.29 -21.49 -21.58
CA LEU A 70 20.51 -20.06 -21.42
C LEU A 70 21.57 -19.73 -20.37
N LYS A 71 21.96 -20.70 -19.59
CA LYS A 71 22.99 -20.58 -18.54
C LYS A 71 24.28 -20.00 -19.13
N ASN A 72 24.89 -19.07 -18.41
CA ASN A 72 26.13 -18.38 -18.78
C ASN A 72 26.00 -17.28 -19.86
N LYS A 73 24.82 -16.95 -20.36
CA LYS A 73 24.64 -15.73 -21.15
C LYS A 73 24.70 -14.50 -20.24
N GLN A 74 25.13 -13.37 -20.77
CA GLN A 74 25.16 -12.10 -20.03
C GLN A 74 23.87 -11.32 -20.28
N MET A 75 23.32 -10.70 -19.25
CA MET A 75 22.07 -9.95 -19.29
C MET A 75 22.06 -8.87 -20.38
N GLU A 76 23.18 -8.18 -20.55
CA GLU A 76 23.37 -7.08 -21.48
C GLU A 76 23.31 -7.52 -22.96
N ASN A 77 23.61 -8.79 -23.21
CA ASN A 77 23.71 -9.37 -24.56
C ASN A 77 22.40 -10.09 -24.98
N LEU A 78 21.39 -10.11 -24.11
CA LEU A 78 20.13 -10.75 -24.44
C LEU A 78 19.33 -9.91 -25.45
N THR A 79 18.86 -10.57 -26.50
CA THR A 79 17.94 -10.03 -27.50
C THR A 79 16.53 -10.54 -27.29
N VAL A 80 15.54 -9.96 -27.96
CA VAL A 80 14.13 -10.36 -27.80
C VAL A 80 13.86 -11.81 -28.16
N ASP A 81 14.68 -12.39 -29.05
CA ASP A 81 14.57 -13.79 -29.50
C ASP A 81 14.69 -14.81 -28.39
N ILE A 82 15.28 -14.42 -27.23
CA ILE A 82 15.34 -15.29 -26.06
C ILE A 82 13.96 -15.68 -25.57
N LEU A 83 12.96 -14.82 -25.75
CA LEU A 83 11.59 -15.06 -25.31
C LEU A 83 10.93 -16.19 -26.11
N ASP A 84 11.30 -16.39 -27.38
CA ASP A 84 10.84 -17.52 -28.21
C ASP A 84 11.52 -18.84 -27.85
N GLN A 85 12.62 -18.82 -27.12
CA GLN A 85 13.33 -20.03 -26.68
C GLN A 85 12.73 -20.61 -25.39
N VAL A 86 11.95 -19.82 -24.65
CA VAL A 86 11.29 -20.23 -23.41
C VAL A 86 10.03 -21.01 -23.73
N GLN A 87 9.87 -22.16 -23.11
CA GLN A 87 8.71 -23.04 -23.23
C GLN A 87 7.78 -22.94 -22.00
N ALA A 88 6.59 -23.55 -22.08
CA ALA A 88 5.65 -23.58 -20.96
C ALA A 88 6.26 -24.23 -19.72
N VAL A 89 7.04 -25.30 -19.90
CA VAL A 89 7.72 -26.01 -18.80
C VAL A 89 8.69 -25.07 -18.06
N ASP A 90 9.44 -24.22 -18.77
CA ASP A 90 10.34 -23.25 -18.11
C ASP A 90 9.57 -22.25 -17.24
N ILE A 91 8.35 -21.89 -17.63
CA ILE A 91 7.48 -21.01 -16.83
C ILE A 91 6.94 -21.74 -15.60
N GLU A 92 6.63 -23.04 -15.70
CA GLU A 92 6.22 -23.88 -14.56
C GLU A 92 7.38 -24.05 -13.57
N GLU A 93 8.59 -24.33 -14.06
CA GLU A 93 9.82 -24.37 -13.24
C GLU A 93 10.09 -23.02 -12.57
N TYR A 94 9.90 -21.91 -13.28
CA TYR A 94 10.00 -20.58 -12.69
C TYR A 94 8.96 -20.35 -11.58
N GLN A 95 7.73 -20.83 -11.73
CA GLN A 95 6.73 -20.74 -10.65
C GLN A 95 7.16 -21.53 -9.41
N GLU A 96 7.77 -22.69 -9.61
CA GLU A 96 8.30 -23.50 -8.51
C GLU A 96 9.50 -22.81 -7.85
N TYR A 97 10.46 -22.35 -8.62
CA TYR A 97 11.61 -21.57 -8.17
C TYR A 97 11.21 -20.37 -7.32
N LEU A 98 10.16 -19.65 -7.72
CA LEU A 98 9.67 -18.47 -6.98
C LEU A 98 9.17 -18.78 -5.57
N LYS A 99 8.82 -20.03 -5.24
CA LYS A 99 8.36 -20.37 -3.88
C LYS A 99 9.47 -20.15 -2.87
N VAL A 100 10.69 -20.56 -3.22
CA VAL A 100 11.91 -20.40 -2.42
C VAL A 100 13.08 -20.23 -3.37
N TYR A 101 13.80 -19.13 -3.32
CA TYR A 101 14.94 -18.87 -4.17
C TYR A 101 15.96 -17.96 -3.49
N ASP A 102 17.20 -18.06 -3.90
CA ASP A 102 18.25 -17.15 -3.49
C ASP A 102 18.20 -15.87 -4.35
N SER A 103 18.16 -14.74 -3.67
CA SER A 103 18.26 -13.45 -4.37
C SER A 103 19.71 -13.22 -4.86
N GLU A 104 19.88 -12.30 -5.81
CA GLU A 104 21.20 -11.85 -6.30
C GLU A 104 22.18 -11.43 -5.18
N PHE A 105 21.72 -11.33 -3.94
CA PHE A 105 22.50 -10.94 -2.76
C PHE A 105 22.59 -12.09 -1.73
N ASP A 106 22.55 -13.34 -2.17
CA ASP A 106 22.64 -14.55 -1.33
C ASP A 106 21.66 -14.55 -0.14
N LYS A 107 20.47 -13.96 -0.33
CA LYS A 107 19.41 -13.96 0.67
C LYS A 107 18.26 -14.84 0.22
N LEU A 108 17.98 -15.85 1.02
CA LEU A 108 16.82 -16.71 0.82
C LEU A 108 15.53 -15.88 0.81
N GLN A 109 14.80 -15.96 -0.28
CA GLN A 109 13.51 -15.29 -0.48
C GLN A 109 12.40 -16.32 -0.60
N THR A 110 11.25 -16.01 0.01
CA THR A 110 10.04 -16.81 -0.12
C THR A 110 8.89 -15.96 -0.61
N ASN A 111 8.01 -16.53 -1.41
CA ASN A 111 6.80 -15.85 -1.86
C ASN A 111 5.54 -16.60 -1.43
N GLY A 112 4.61 -15.88 -0.80
CA GLY A 112 3.25 -16.37 -0.66
C GLY A 112 2.45 -16.17 -1.96
N GLU A 113 1.25 -16.72 -2.02
CA GLU A 113 0.34 -16.75 -3.19
C GLU A 113 0.21 -15.41 -3.92
N ARG A 114 0.03 -14.30 -3.17
CA ARG A 114 -0.09 -12.96 -3.75
C ARG A 114 1.20 -12.49 -4.41
N GLY A 115 2.35 -12.84 -3.82
CA GLY A 115 3.65 -12.52 -4.39
C GLY A 115 3.90 -13.29 -5.70
N LEU A 116 3.60 -14.60 -5.71
CA LEU A 116 3.66 -15.44 -6.91
C LEU A 116 2.76 -14.89 -8.01
N LYS A 117 1.47 -14.67 -7.69
CA LYS A 117 0.50 -14.16 -8.68
C LYS A 117 0.92 -12.82 -9.27
N ARG A 118 1.47 -11.90 -8.47
CA ARG A 118 1.96 -10.61 -8.96
C ARG A 118 3.12 -10.79 -9.93
N LYS A 119 4.11 -11.63 -9.61
CA LYS A 119 5.26 -11.90 -10.46
C LYS A 119 4.84 -12.53 -11.77
N MET A 120 3.95 -13.51 -11.73
CA MET A 120 3.38 -14.12 -12.92
C MET A 120 2.55 -13.14 -13.76
N SER A 121 1.83 -12.21 -13.13
CA SER A 121 1.09 -11.17 -13.84
C SER A 121 2.04 -10.18 -14.55
N ALA A 122 3.17 -9.82 -13.93
CA ALA A 122 4.18 -9.00 -14.55
C ALA A 122 4.80 -9.70 -15.79
N LEU A 123 5.11 -10.99 -15.66
CA LEU A 123 5.64 -11.79 -16.75
C LEU A 123 4.64 -11.95 -17.90
N ARG A 124 3.37 -12.23 -17.60
CA ARG A 124 2.30 -12.27 -18.62
C ARG A 124 2.15 -10.96 -19.37
N SER A 125 2.17 -9.84 -18.65
CA SER A 125 2.12 -8.50 -19.26
C SER A 125 3.31 -8.24 -20.18
N PHE A 126 4.50 -8.68 -19.76
CA PHE A 126 5.74 -8.56 -20.52
C PHE A 126 5.68 -9.36 -21.83
N TYR A 127 5.34 -10.64 -21.77
CA TYR A 127 5.18 -11.49 -22.95
C TYR A 127 4.07 -10.99 -23.89
N ALA A 128 2.92 -10.59 -23.33
CA ALA A 128 1.80 -10.06 -24.11
C ALA A 128 2.16 -8.83 -24.92
N TYR A 129 3.05 -7.97 -24.41
CA TYR A 129 3.53 -6.80 -25.13
C TYR A 129 4.29 -7.18 -26.41
N TYR A 130 5.26 -8.10 -26.32
CA TYR A 130 6.06 -8.54 -27.47
C TYR A 130 5.26 -9.39 -28.45
N TYR A 131 4.43 -10.28 -27.93
CA TYR A 131 3.57 -11.13 -28.75
C TYR A 131 2.55 -10.32 -29.56
N LYS A 132 1.89 -9.34 -28.93
CA LYS A 132 0.95 -8.46 -29.63
C LYS A 132 1.58 -7.59 -30.72
N ARG A 133 2.88 -7.38 -30.65
CA ARG A 133 3.67 -6.62 -31.64
C ARG A 133 4.37 -7.51 -32.66
N GLU A 134 4.09 -8.80 -32.63
CA GLU A 134 4.69 -9.79 -33.54
C GLU A 134 6.23 -9.82 -33.48
N MET A 135 6.80 -9.36 -32.35
CA MET A 135 8.23 -9.39 -32.11
C MET A 135 8.70 -10.78 -31.63
N ILE A 136 7.77 -11.61 -31.16
CA ILE A 136 7.92 -13.02 -30.79
C ILE A 136 6.80 -13.83 -31.40
N LYS A 137 7.08 -15.10 -31.67
CA LYS A 137 6.14 -16.04 -32.33
C LYS A 137 5.23 -16.74 -31.36
N THR A 138 5.68 -16.92 -30.12
CA THR A 138 5.00 -17.70 -29.09
C THR A 138 4.82 -16.92 -27.79
N ASN A 139 3.81 -17.26 -27.02
CA ASN A 139 3.62 -16.74 -25.67
C ASN A 139 3.33 -17.90 -24.68
N PRO A 140 4.38 -18.53 -24.14
CA PRO A 140 4.24 -19.68 -23.25
C PRO A 140 3.50 -19.36 -21.95
N THR A 141 3.46 -18.09 -21.52
CA THR A 141 2.74 -17.72 -20.29
C THR A 141 1.23 -17.92 -20.37
N LEU A 142 0.67 -18.06 -21.58
CA LEU A 142 -0.75 -18.34 -21.77
C LEU A 142 -1.09 -19.81 -21.53
N LEU A 143 -0.11 -20.70 -21.63
CA LEU A 143 -0.28 -22.15 -21.46
C LEU A 143 -0.15 -22.61 -20.00
N VAL A 144 0.28 -21.73 -19.10
CA VAL A 144 0.54 -22.06 -17.69
C VAL A 144 -0.52 -21.42 -16.80
N ASP A 145 -1.05 -22.17 -15.86
CA ASP A 145 -2.07 -21.70 -14.92
C ASP A 145 -1.52 -20.65 -13.94
N MET A 146 -2.36 -19.66 -13.64
CA MET A 146 -2.02 -18.66 -12.62
C MET A 146 -2.18 -19.23 -11.22
N PRO A 147 -1.27 -18.87 -10.28
CA PRO A 147 -1.42 -19.24 -8.88
C PRO A 147 -2.79 -18.86 -8.33
N LYS A 148 -3.46 -19.84 -7.71
CA LYS A 148 -4.73 -19.63 -7.01
C LYS A 148 -4.51 -18.71 -5.80
N LEU A 149 -5.49 -17.88 -5.50
CA LEU A 149 -5.52 -17.08 -4.28
C LEU A 149 -6.60 -17.61 -3.36
N HIS A 150 -6.23 -17.93 -2.14
CA HIS A 150 -7.21 -18.23 -1.10
C HIS A 150 -7.66 -16.94 -0.44
N ASP A 151 -8.96 -16.82 -0.20
CA ASP A 151 -9.51 -15.69 0.54
C ASP A 151 -9.04 -15.79 1.99
N LYS A 152 -8.52 -14.67 2.50
CA LYS A 152 -8.10 -14.55 3.89
C LYS A 152 -9.09 -13.70 4.64
N GLU A 153 -9.38 -14.11 5.87
CA GLU A 153 -10.18 -13.32 6.79
C GLU A 153 -9.62 -11.89 6.92
N ILE A 154 -10.54 -10.93 7.00
CA ILE A 154 -10.19 -9.53 7.14
C ILE A 154 -9.84 -9.26 8.59
N ILE A 155 -8.56 -9.09 8.85
CA ILE A 155 -8.08 -8.66 10.15
C ILE A 155 -8.45 -7.19 10.33
N ARG A 156 -9.15 -6.89 11.42
CA ARG A 156 -9.57 -5.57 11.85
C ARG A 156 -9.53 -5.48 13.37
N LEU A 157 -9.55 -4.28 13.91
CA LEU A 157 -9.81 -4.07 15.32
C LEU A 157 -11.32 -4.12 15.58
N ASP A 158 -11.68 -4.68 16.72
CA ASP A 158 -13.04 -4.57 17.26
C ASP A 158 -13.21 -3.21 17.96
N PRO A 159 -14.44 -2.76 18.28
CA PRO A 159 -14.65 -1.47 18.94
C PRO A 159 -13.84 -1.28 20.22
N ASP A 160 -13.82 -2.28 21.10
CA ASP A 160 -13.08 -2.25 22.35
C ASP A 160 -11.55 -2.16 22.09
N GLU A 161 -11.02 -2.98 21.17
CA GLU A 161 -9.60 -2.91 20.77
C GLU A 161 -9.23 -1.55 20.14
N THR A 162 -10.20 -0.89 19.49
CA THR A 162 -10.00 0.44 18.91
C THR A 162 -9.87 1.49 20.01
N ALA A 163 -10.76 1.46 21.01
CA ALA A 163 -10.71 2.33 22.18
C ALA A 163 -9.41 2.09 22.97
N ASP A 164 -9.11 0.85 23.29
CA ASP A 164 -7.87 0.46 23.99
C ASP A 164 -6.61 0.96 23.29
N LEU A 165 -6.60 0.92 21.95
CA LEU A 165 -5.45 1.41 21.15
C LEU A 165 -5.25 2.93 21.31
N LEU A 166 -6.32 3.71 21.26
CA LEU A 166 -6.26 5.16 21.42
C LEU A 166 -5.87 5.53 22.85
N ASP A 167 -6.51 4.91 23.84
CA ASP A 167 -6.22 5.11 25.26
C ASP A 167 -4.77 4.75 25.61
N TYR A 168 -4.28 3.63 25.03
CA TYR A 168 -2.89 3.23 25.24
C TYR A 168 -1.92 4.26 24.63
N ILE A 169 -2.17 4.76 23.42
CA ILE A 169 -1.31 5.80 22.80
C ILE A 169 -1.29 7.06 23.66
N GLU A 170 -2.41 7.43 24.26
CA GLU A 170 -2.55 8.65 25.06
C GLU A 170 -1.87 8.54 26.41
N HIS A 171 -1.93 7.37 27.07
CA HIS A 171 -1.56 7.21 28.48
C HIS A 171 -0.34 6.31 28.73
N CYS A 172 0.21 5.60 27.74
CA CYS A 172 1.33 4.68 27.98
C CYS A 172 2.60 5.35 28.54
N GLY A 173 2.69 6.67 28.47
CA GLY A 173 3.81 7.44 29.04
C GLY A 173 4.04 7.25 30.53
N ASP A 174 2.98 6.95 31.28
CA ASP A 174 3.04 6.77 32.73
C ASP A 174 3.81 5.50 33.12
N GLN A 175 3.85 4.52 32.23
CA GLN A 175 4.55 3.25 32.40
C GLN A 175 5.98 3.27 31.83
N LEU A 176 6.36 4.35 31.13
CA LEU A 176 7.66 4.46 30.47
C LEU A 176 8.67 5.21 31.31
N THR A 177 9.94 4.81 31.22
CA THR A 177 11.06 5.45 31.89
C THR A 177 12.23 5.72 30.95
N GLY A 178 13.14 6.59 31.34
CA GLY A 178 14.38 6.88 30.61
C GLY A 178 14.13 7.35 29.16
N GLN A 179 14.95 6.86 28.24
CA GLN A 179 14.89 7.24 26.83
C GLN A 179 13.54 6.96 26.15
N LYS A 180 12.84 5.90 26.57
CA LYS A 180 11.52 5.57 26.02
C LYS A 180 10.49 6.64 26.36
N LYS A 181 10.51 7.17 27.60
CA LYS A 181 9.62 8.25 28.04
C LYS A 181 9.90 9.53 27.27
N ILE A 182 11.18 9.92 27.14
CA ILE A 182 11.57 11.10 26.37
C ILE A 182 11.11 11.00 24.90
N TYR A 183 11.25 9.84 24.29
CA TYR A 183 10.78 9.63 22.92
C TYR A 183 9.25 9.73 22.81
N TYR A 184 8.53 9.12 23.73
CA TYR A 184 7.07 9.17 23.81
C TYR A 184 6.56 10.60 23.95
N GLU A 185 7.09 11.37 24.88
CA GLU A 185 6.68 12.78 25.09
C GLU A 185 6.88 13.66 23.84
N LYS A 186 7.89 13.35 23.03
CA LYS A 186 8.13 14.03 21.75
C LYS A 186 7.20 13.60 20.62
N THR A 187 6.53 12.46 20.74
CA THR A 187 5.79 11.87 19.61
C THR A 187 4.32 11.63 19.91
N LYS A 188 3.87 11.64 21.17
CA LYS A 188 2.53 11.25 21.59
C LYS A 188 1.41 11.97 20.84
N TYR A 189 1.46 13.30 20.75
CA TYR A 189 0.41 14.08 20.06
C TYR A 189 0.36 13.75 18.57
N ARG A 190 1.51 13.58 17.92
CA ARG A 190 1.61 13.18 16.53
C ARG A 190 1.07 11.77 16.31
N ASP A 191 1.50 10.83 17.15
CA ASP A 191 1.18 9.42 17.01
C ASP A 191 -0.32 9.21 17.24
N LEU A 192 -0.90 9.88 18.24
CA LEU A 192 -2.35 9.90 18.48
C LEU A 192 -3.08 10.50 17.28
N ALA A 193 -2.70 11.69 16.81
CA ALA A 193 -3.35 12.34 15.68
C ALA A 193 -3.30 11.49 14.39
N ILE A 194 -2.19 10.82 14.10
CA ILE A 194 -2.09 9.93 12.94
C ILE A 194 -3.03 8.72 13.07
N VAL A 195 -3.05 8.06 14.25
CA VAL A 195 -3.87 6.84 14.42
C VAL A 195 -5.36 7.20 14.43
N THR A 196 -5.75 8.27 15.12
CA THR A 196 -7.14 8.77 15.16
C THR A 196 -7.59 9.19 13.75
N LEU A 197 -6.74 9.89 13.00
CA LEU A 197 -7.02 10.26 11.60
C LEU A 197 -7.24 9.03 10.71
N LEU A 198 -6.37 8.01 10.81
CA LEU A 198 -6.49 6.79 10.01
C LEU A 198 -7.75 5.98 10.38
N LEU A 199 -8.12 5.92 11.67
CA LEU A 199 -9.31 5.26 12.17
C LEU A 199 -10.60 6.03 11.89
N GLY A 200 -10.57 7.36 11.92
CA GLY A 200 -11.75 8.21 11.76
C GLY A 200 -12.06 8.59 10.30
N THR A 201 -11.13 8.35 9.36
CA THR A 201 -11.32 8.73 7.95
C THR A 201 -11.06 7.59 6.96
N GLY A 202 -10.34 6.56 7.38
CA GLY A 202 -9.96 5.45 6.52
C GLY A 202 -9.04 5.84 5.34
N ILE A 203 -8.37 6.99 5.35
CA ILE A 203 -7.41 7.36 4.30
C ILE A 203 -6.23 6.37 4.26
N ARG A 204 -5.55 6.29 3.12
CA ARG A 204 -4.37 5.44 3.00
C ARG A 204 -3.17 6.06 3.72
N VAL A 205 -2.27 5.24 4.24
CA VAL A 205 -1.04 5.73 4.88
C VAL A 205 -0.23 6.65 3.96
N SER A 206 -0.22 6.38 2.65
CA SER A 206 0.45 7.24 1.67
C SER A 206 -0.26 8.59 1.49
N GLU A 207 -1.57 8.64 1.62
CA GLU A 207 -2.37 9.86 1.62
C GLU A 207 -2.07 10.64 2.92
N CYS A 208 -2.11 9.97 4.08
CA CYS A 208 -1.82 10.57 5.37
C CYS A 208 -0.43 11.24 5.45
N VAL A 209 0.63 10.54 5.02
CA VAL A 209 1.99 11.13 5.04
C VAL A 209 2.19 12.23 3.99
N GLY A 210 1.34 12.26 2.97
CA GLY A 210 1.36 13.27 1.91
C GLY A 210 0.69 14.59 2.29
N LEU A 211 -0.10 14.62 3.36
CA LEU A 211 -0.83 15.81 3.77
C LEU A 211 0.08 16.98 4.12
N ASP A 212 -0.33 18.15 3.69
CA ASP A 212 0.19 19.42 4.14
C ASP A 212 -0.77 20.06 5.18
N VAL A 213 -0.33 21.03 5.92
CA VAL A 213 -1.17 21.73 6.93
C VAL A 213 -2.35 22.39 6.26
N GLU A 214 -2.13 22.92 5.08
CA GLU A 214 -3.11 23.66 4.26
C GLU A 214 -4.20 22.73 3.67
N ASP A 215 -4.01 21.40 3.75
CA ASP A 215 -5.01 20.44 3.29
C ASP A 215 -6.17 20.26 4.28
N ILE A 216 -6.05 20.78 5.52
CA ILE A 216 -7.06 20.66 6.56
C ILE A 216 -7.91 21.92 6.61
N ASP A 217 -9.23 21.75 6.49
CA ASP A 217 -10.22 22.80 6.77
C ASP A 217 -11.04 22.43 8.02
N PHE A 218 -10.74 23.08 9.13
CA PHE A 218 -11.48 22.90 10.38
C PHE A 218 -12.86 23.55 10.38
N LYS A 219 -13.20 24.39 9.39
CA LYS A 219 -14.55 24.99 9.31
C LYS A 219 -15.56 23.99 8.77
N SER A 220 -15.14 23.18 7.81
CA SER A 220 -15.94 22.13 7.21
C SER A 220 -15.65 20.73 7.76
N ASN A 221 -14.67 20.61 8.68
CA ASN A 221 -14.12 19.34 9.15
C ASN A 221 -13.73 18.42 7.98
N GLY A 222 -13.06 19.00 6.98
CA GLY A 222 -12.65 18.35 5.75
C GLY A 222 -11.14 18.30 5.56
N ILE A 223 -10.66 17.24 4.93
CA ILE A 223 -9.26 17.08 4.52
C ILE A 223 -9.23 16.81 3.03
N ARG A 224 -8.45 17.61 2.31
CA ARG A 224 -8.17 17.37 0.89
C ARG A 224 -7.10 16.29 0.76
N VAL A 225 -7.44 15.18 0.14
CA VAL A 225 -6.51 14.06 -0.11
C VAL A 225 -6.29 13.85 -1.60
N ILE A 226 -5.05 13.63 -2.00
CA ILE A 226 -4.69 13.26 -3.37
C ILE A 226 -4.66 11.73 -3.46
N ARG A 227 -5.60 11.17 -4.20
CA ARG A 227 -5.78 9.74 -4.40
C ARG A 227 -4.79 9.18 -5.43
N LYS A 228 -4.66 7.84 -5.45
CA LYS A 228 -3.86 7.16 -6.49
C LYS A 228 -4.39 7.51 -7.89
N GLY A 229 -3.52 8.11 -8.70
CA GLY A 229 -3.86 8.60 -10.05
C GLY A 229 -4.09 10.10 -10.13
N GLY A 230 -3.85 10.83 -9.03
CA GLY A 230 -3.87 12.30 -9.02
C GLY A 230 -5.25 12.94 -8.79
N SER A 231 -6.31 12.14 -8.63
CA SER A 231 -7.63 12.71 -8.32
C SER A 231 -7.67 13.25 -6.89
N GLU A 232 -8.20 14.44 -6.71
CA GLU A 232 -8.42 15.06 -5.41
C GLU A 232 -9.81 14.69 -4.87
N MET A 233 -9.91 14.56 -3.55
CA MET A 233 -11.16 14.30 -2.85
C MET A 233 -11.10 14.93 -1.46
N ILE A 234 -12.24 15.47 -1.01
CA ILE A 234 -12.40 15.91 0.38
C ILE A 234 -12.95 14.72 1.18
N VAL A 235 -12.27 14.41 2.28
CA VAL A 235 -12.68 13.40 3.26
C VAL A 235 -13.04 14.13 4.55
N TYR A 236 -14.21 13.89 5.08
CA TYR A 236 -14.69 14.53 6.31
C TYR A 236 -14.29 13.73 7.54
N PHE A 237 -14.11 14.43 8.67
CA PHE A 237 -13.74 13.83 9.95
C PHE A 237 -14.62 14.31 11.08
N GLY A 238 -14.73 13.51 12.14
CA GLY A 238 -15.50 13.82 13.33
C GLY A 238 -14.70 14.57 14.40
N GLU A 239 -15.37 14.91 15.50
CA GLU A 239 -14.84 15.73 16.60
C GLU A 239 -13.56 15.15 17.25
N GLU A 240 -13.48 13.83 17.40
CA GLU A 240 -12.32 13.17 17.99
C GLU A 240 -11.05 13.35 17.14
N VAL A 241 -11.19 13.26 15.81
CA VAL A 241 -10.08 13.54 14.87
C VAL A 241 -9.74 15.02 14.90
N GLU A 242 -10.73 15.91 14.96
CA GLU A 242 -10.54 17.35 15.08
C GLU A 242 -9.69 17.70 16.30
N LEU A 243 -10.07 17.17 17.47
CA LEU A 243 -9.37 17.41 18.73
C LEU A 243 -7.93 16.91 18.65
N ALA A 244 -7.71 15.68 18.18
CA ALA A 244 -6.38 15.11 18.07
C ALA A 244 -5.49 15.91 17.10
N LEU A 245 -6.02 16.38 15.97
CA LEU A 245 -5.31 17.22 15.02
C LEU A 245 -4.97 18.59 15.61
N LYS A 246 -5.90 19.25 16.32
CA LYS A 246 -5.65 20.55 16.95
C LYS A 246 -4.55 20.46 18.02
N ASN A 247 -4.62 19.46 18.90
CA ASN A 247 -3.59 19.22 19.91
C ASN A 247 -2.22 18.98 19.29
N TYR A 248 -2.17 18.22 18.20
CA TYR A 248 -0.93 18.01 17.49
C TYR A 248 -0.41 19.28 16.80
N LEU A 249 -1.27 20.07 16.17
CA LEU A 249 -0.87 21.30 15.48
C LEU A 249 -0.32 22.33 16.45
N GLU A 250 -0.90 22.47 17.65
CA GLU A 250 -0.36 23.30 18.72
C GLU A 250 1.07 22.87 19.09
N TYR A 251 1.29 21.57 19.29
CA TYR A 251 2.64 21.02 19.54
C TYR A 251 3.57 21.23 18.34
N ARG A 252 3.10 20.98 17.11
CA ARG A 252 3.86 21.11 15.87
C ARG A 252 4.39 22.53 15.65
N ASN A 253 3.63 23.56 16.01
CA ASN A 253 4.02 24.96 15.85
C ASN A 253 5.29 25.33 16.63
N ASN A 254 5.67 24.53 17.63
CA ASN A 254 6.91 24.69 18.38
C ASN A 254 8.12 23.97 17.75
N ILE A 255 7.93 23.30 16.60
CA ILE A 255 8.98 22.53 15.92
C ILE A 255 9.47 23.34 14.71
N THR A 256 10.75 23.67 14.67
CA THR A 256 11.38 24.24 13.46
C THR A 256 11.68 23.08 12.49
N PRO A 257 11.03 22.98 11.32
CA PRO A 257 11.27 21.92 10.36
C PRO A 257 12.63 22.05 9.66
N VAL A 258 13.08 20.98 9.05
CA VAL A 258 14.17 21.00 8.09
C VAL A 258 13.67 21.64 6.79
N ALA A 259 14.51 22.46 6.15
CA ALA A 259 14.20 23.15 4.90
C ALA A 259 13.59 22.21 3.84
N GLY A 260 12.49 22.64 3.20
CA GLY A 260 11.72 21.85 2.23
C GLY A 260 10.66 20.92 2.84
N HIS A 261 10.44 21.00 4.16
CA HIS A 261 9.40 20.22 4.84
C HIS A 261 8.42 21.09 5.64
N GLU A 262 8.41 22.40 5.42
CA GLU A 262 7.66 23.39 6.20
C GLU A 262 6.15 23.12 6.17
N HIS A 263 5.63 22.73 5.02
CA HIS A 263 4.20 22.47 4.79
C HIS A 263 3.73 21.11 5.31
N ALA A 264 4.66 20.15 5.53
CA ALA A 264 4.28 18.81 5.94
C ALA A 264 3.42 18.80 7.20
N LEU A 265 2.25 18.16 7.17
CA LEU A 265 1.38 18.06 8.33
C LEU A 265 2.10 17.31 9.46
N PHE A 266 2.63 16.14 9.20
CA PHE A 266 3.27 15.29 10.22
C PHE A 266 4.79 15.25 10.09
N TYR A 267 5.48 15.61 11.19
CA TYR A 267 6.94 15.56 11.26
C TYR A 267 7.44 14.25 11.90
N SER A 268 8.53 13.72 11.35
CA SER A 268 9.35 12.72 12.02
C SER A 268 10.17 13.35 13.17
N THR A 269 10.82 12.52 13.99
CA THR A 269 11.77 13.01 15.02
C THR A 269 12.98 13.73 14.43
N GLN A 270 13.23 13.56 13.12
CA GLN A 270 14.24 14.31 12.38
C GLN A 270 13.73 15.67 11.85
N ARG A 271 12.53 16.10 12.21
CA ARG A 271 11.89 17.35 11.79
C ARG A 271 11.69 17.45 10.26
N LYS A 272 11.53 16.28 9.61
CA LYS A 272 11.17 16.13 8.19
C LYS A 272 9.77 15.54 8.10
N ARG A 273 9.14 15.64 6.93
CA ARG A 273 7.89 14.89 6.65
C ARG A 273 8.06 13.42 7.07
N ILE A 274 7.09 12.90 7.81
CA ILE A 274 7.12 11.50 8.24
C ILE A 274 7.01 10.56 7.03
N GLY A 275 7.74 9.45 7.06
CA GLY A 275 7.70 8.46 6.00
C GLY A 275 6.68 7.35 6.30
N ILE A 276 6.19 6.68 5.24
CA ILE A 276 5.24 5.56 5.34
C ILE A 276 5.74 4.47 6.30
N GLN A 277 7.02 4.08 6.18
CA GLN A 277 7.59 3.03 7.03
C GLN A 277 7.61 3.41 8.52
N ALA A 278 7.81 4.69 8.83
CA ALA A 278 7.78 5.19 10.21
C ALA A 278 6.36 5.07 10.79
N VAL A 279 5.33 5.43 10.02
CA VAL A 279 3.92 5.26 10.43
C VAL A 279 3.56 3.77 10.57
N GLU A 280 3.98 2.92 9.64
CA GLU A 280 3.75 1.47 9.74
C GLU A 280 4.39 0.87 11.01
N ASN A 281 5.62 1.26 11.32
CA ASN A 281 6.34 0.78 12.50
C ASN A 281 5.68 1.31 13.79
N MET A 282 5.26 2.57 13.79
CA MET A 282 4.54 3.20 14.90
C MET A 282 3.21 2.49 15.19
N VAL A 283 2.37 2.27 14.18
CA VAL A 283 1.09 1.54 14.33
C VAL A 283 1.34 0.12 14.84
N LYS A 284 2.32 -0.60 14.28
CA LYS A 284 2.67 -1.96 14.74
C LYS A 284 3.14 -1.96 16.20
N LYS A 285 3.90 -0.96 16.61
CA LYS A 285 4.40 -0.84 17.99
C LYS A 285 3.23 -0.74 18.97
N TYR A 286 2.32 0.20 18.76
CA TYR A 286 1.20 0.42 19.67
C TYR A 286 0.18 -0.73 19.64
N ALA A 287 -0.15 -1.23 18.44
CA ALA A 287 -1.13 -2.31 18.31
C ALA A 287 -0.69 -3.64 18.99
N ARG A 288 0.60 -3.90 19.13
CA ARG A 288 1.10 -5.11 19.81
C ARG A 288 0.80 -5.12 21.31
N GLU A 289 0.61 -3.97 21.92
CA GLU A 289 0.30 -3.85 23.34
C GLU A 289 -1.20 -4.09 23.62
N VAL A 290 -2.04 -3.92 22.58
CA VAL A 290 -3.49 -4.06 22.68
C VAL A 290 -3.97 -5.44 22.18
N THR A 291 -3.34 -5.95 21.12
CA THR A 291 -3.72 -7.26 20.57
C THR A 291 -2.48 -8.07 20.17
N THR A 292 -2.37 -9.29 20.72
CA THR A 292 -1.26 -10.21 20.42
C THR A 292 -1.56 -11.13 19.24
N THR A 293 -2.85 -11.34 18.92
CA THR A 293 -3.30 -12.28 17.89
C THR A 293 -3.43 -11.65 16.51
N LYS A 294 -3.60 -10.32 16.45
CA LYS A 294 -3.86 -9.59 15.21
C LYS A 294 -2.63 -8.77 14.79
N LYS A 295 -2.14 -8.96 13.57
CA LYS A 295 -1.08 -8.12 12.99
C LYS A 295 -1.70 -6.85 12.40
N ILE A 296 -1.79 -5.80 13.19
CA ILE A 296 -2.37 -4.52 12.80
C ILE A 296 -1.34 -3.67 12.03
N THR A 297 -1.81 -3.06 10.96
CA THR A 297 -1.06 -2.14 10.09
C THR A 297 -1.98 -0.97 9.70
N PRO A 298 -1.48 0.14 9.16
CA PRO A 298 -2.35 1.23 8.69
C PRO A 298 -3.46 0.77 7.72
N HIS A 299 -3.17 -0.23 6.88
CA HIS A 299 -4.20 -0.81 6.02
C HIS A 299 -5.30 -1.54 6.81
N LYS A 300 -4.97 -2.11 7.96
CA LYS A 300 -5.96 -2.75 8.84
C LYS A 300 -6.79 -1.72 9.62
N LEU A 301 -6.22 -0.58 10.00
CA LEU A 301 -6.97 0.54 10.55
C LEU A 301 -8.01 1.06 9.53
N ARG A 302 -7.62 1.17 8.26
CA ARG A 302 -8.57 1.49 7.18
C ARG A 302 -9.65 0.41 7.01
N SER A 303 -9.31 -0.87 7.16
CA SER A 303 -10.30 -1.97 7.14
C SER A 303 -11.24 -1.87 8.34
N THR A 304 -10.75 -1.48 9.52
CA THR A 304 -11.55 -1.19 10.72
C THR A 304 -12.54 -0.09 10.43
N TYR A 305 -12.09 1.08 9.95
CA TYR A 305 -12.96 2.19 9.58
C TYR A 305 -14.06 1.77 8.59
N GLY A 306 -13.69 1.12 7.48
CA GLY A 306 -14.66 0.70 6.48
C GLY A 306 -15.67 -0.33 7.02
N THR A 307 -15.24 -1.20 7.94
CA THR A 307 -16.13 -2.15 8.61
C THR A 307 -17.13 -1.44 9.53
N THR A 308 -16.64 -0.49 10.34
CA THR A 308 -17.49 0.31 11.22
C THR A 308 -18.48 1.13 10.42
N LEU A 309 -18.02 1.83 9.38
CA LEU A 309 -18.89 2.60 8.49
C LEU A 309 -19.98 1.73 7.84
N TYR A 310 -19.63 0.54 7.36
CA TYR A 310 -20.61 -0.40 6.80
C TYR A 310 -21.60 -0.91 7.85
N ARG A 311 -21.14 -1.16 9.08
CA ARG A 311 -22.00 -1.61 10.18
C ARG A 311 -23.04 -0.54 10.54
N GLU A 312 -22.63 0.71 10.59
CA GLU A 312 -23.48 1.85 10.96
C GLU A 312 -24.46 2.24 9.84
N THR A 313 -23.96 2.36 8.61
CA THR A 313 -24.75 2.90 7.49
C THR A 313 -25.49 1.82 6.70
N GLY A 314 -24.90 0.65 6.62
CA GLY A 314 -25.38 -0.43 5.78
C GLY A 314 -25.19 -0.22 4.29
N ASP A 315 -24.59 0.87 3.89
CA ASP A 315 -24.43 1.25 2.49
C ASP A 315 -23.01 0.92 2.00
N ILE A 316 -22.91 -0.11 1.15
CA ILE A 316 -21.64 -0.57 0.58
C ILE A 316 -21.11 0.43 -0.46
N TYR A 317 -21.99 1.19 -1.11
CA TYR A 317 -21.59 2.19 -2.10
C TYR A 317 -20.97 3.40 -1.42
N LEU A 318 -21.57 3.86 -0.32
CA LEU A 318 -21.00 4.90 0.52
C LEU A 318 -19.62 4.50 1.04
N VAL A 319 -19.45 3.26 1.54
CA VAL A 319 -18.15 2.75 1.99
C VAL A 319 -17.14 2.72 0.84
N ALA A 320 -17.54 2.28 -0.35
CA ALA A 320 -16.67 2.25 -1.52
C ALA A 320 -16.23 3.66 -1.94
N ASP A 321 -17.14 4.61 -1.93
CA ASP A 321 -16.89 6.02 -2.28
C ASP A 321 -15.93 6.66 -1.28
N VAL A 322 -16.26 6.65 0.01
CA VAL A 322 -15.41 7.23 1.07
C VAL A 322 -14.02 6.60 1.08
N LEU A 323 -13.91 5.28 0.92
CA LEU A 323 -12.63 4.60 0.78
C LEU A 323 -11.96 4.84 -0.59
N GLY A 324 -12.64 5.39 -1.59
CA GLY A 324 -12.12 5.57 -2.96
C GLY A 324 -11.72 4.26 -3.61
N HIS A 325 -12.60 3.28 -3.57
CA HIS A 325 -12.49 2.04 -4.32
C HIS A 325 -13.12 2.23 -5.70
N LYS A 326 -12.34 2.06 -6.75
CA LYS A 326 -12.84 2.16 -8.15
C LYS A 326 -13.84 1.04 -8.49
N ASP A 327 -13.73 -0.11 -7.80
CA ASP A 327 -14.62 -1.26 -8.00
C ASP A 327 -15.28 -1.62 -6.67
N VAL A 328 -16.60 -1.46 -6.64
CA VAL A 328 -17.44 -1.81 -5.48
C VAL A 328 -17.38 -3.29 -5.15
N ASN A 329 -17.11 -4.17 -6.14
CA ASN A 329 -16.94 -5.60 -5.88
C ASN A 329 -15.75 -5.89 -4.94
N THR A 330 -14.72 -5.06 -4.98
CA THR A 330 -13.62 -5.14 -4.00
C THR A 330 -14.14 -4.92 -2.59
N THR A 331 -15.00 -3.92 -2.40
CA THR A 331 -15.63 -3.59 -1.12
C THR A 331 -16.60 -4.71 -0.71
N ARG A 332 -17.46 -5.16 -1.62
CA ARG A 332 -18.44 -6.24 -1.36
C ARG A 332 -17.79 -7.53 -0.88
N LYS A 333 -16.72 -7.98 -1.51
CA LYS A 333 -15.97 -9.17 -1.07
C LYS A 333 -15.43 -9.04 0.35
N HIS A 334 -15.01 -7.82 0.72
CA HIS A 334 -14.49 -7.54 2.05
C HIS A 334 -15.56 -7.59 3.15
N TYR A 335 -16.82 -7.30 2.84
CA TYR A 335 -17.89 -7.18 3.84
C TYR A 335 -18.98 -8.28 3.70
N ALA A 336 -18.82 -9.22 2.78
CA ALA A 336 -19.79 -10.31 2.54
C ALA A 336 -20.09 -11.15 3.79
N ALA A 337 -19.11 -11.37 4.66
CA ALA A 337 -19.31 -12.10 5.91
C ALA A 337 -20.22 -11.36 6.91
N MET A 338 -20.38 -10.04 6.80
CA MET A 338 -21.25 -9.24 7.66
C MET A 338 -22.72 -9.24 7.17
N ASP A 339 -22.97 -9.69 5.94
CA ASP A 339 -24.33 -9.74 5.37
C ASP A 339 -25.22 -10.74 6.12
N ASP A 340 -24.65 -11.76 6.77
CA ASP A 340 -25.46 -12.75 7.50
C ASP A 340 -26.12 -12.17 8.76
N ASP A 341 -25.41 -11.36 9.53
CA ASP A 341 -25.98 -10.64 10.68
C ASP A 341 -27.06 -9.62 10.24
N ARG A 342 -26.85 -9.00 9.08
CA ARG A 342 -27.84 -8.09 8.49
C ARG A 342 -29.07 -8.83 7.97
N ARG A 343 -28.90 -9.99 7.34
CA ARG A 343 -30.03 -10.85 6.94
C ARG A 343 -30.86 -11.26 8.14
N ARG A 344 -30.22 -11.61 9.26
CA ARG A 344 -30.91 -11.91 10.53
C ARG A 344 -31.66 -10.70 11.09
N ARG A 345 -31.06 -9.49 11.05
CA ARG A 345 -31.74 -8.24 11.45
C ARG A 345 -32.89 -7.89 10.50
N ALA A 346 -32.69 -8.02 9.20
CA ALA A 346 -33.73 -7.79 8.19
C ALA A 346 -34.92 -8.73 8.38
N ALA A 347 -34.68 -10.01 8.66
CA ALA A 347 -35.74 -10.97 8.96
C ALA A 347 -36.60 -10.56 10.19
N LYS A 348 -35.96 -9.95 11.20
CA LYS A 348 -36.65 -9.44 12.39
C LYS A 348 -37.38 -8.10 12.14
N ALA A 349 -36.98 -7.33 11.13
CA ALA A 349 -37.61 -6.05 10.80
C ALA A 349 -38.91 -6.22 10.00
N VAL A 350 -39.11 -7.38 9.34
CA VAL A 350 -40.37 -7.69 8.64
C VAL A 350 -41.39 -8.18 9.65
N ARG A 351 -42.29 -7.30 10.04
CA ARG A 351 -43.44 -7.67 10.90
C ARG A 351 -44.59 -8.14 10.02
N LEU A 352 -45.05 -9.36 10.24
CA LEU A 352 -46.19 -9.94 9.50
C LEU A 352 -47.52 -9.58 10.10
N ARG A 353 -47.55 -9.14 11.37
CA ARG A 353 -48.76 -8.70 12.08
C ARG A 353 -48.44 -7.51 12.99
N GLU A 354 -49.38 -6.59 13.21
CA GLU A 354 -49.17 -5.41 14.08
C GLU A 354 -49.04 -5.81 15.56
N ASN A 355 -49.73 -6.87 15.99
CA ASN A 355 -49.56 -7.48 17.31
C ASN A 355 -49.49 -9.01 17.13
N PRO A 356 -48.33 -9.67 17.45
CA PRO A 356 -48.25 -11.12 17.45
C PRO A 356 -48.92 -11.74 18.66
#